data_b6f9e9ffb86bd6509a9cfd3d3a029851
#
_entry.id   b6f9e9ffb86bd6509a9cfd3d3a029851
#
_cell.length_a   1.000
_cell.length_b   1.000
_cell.length_c   1.000
_cell.angle_alpha   90.00
_cell.angle_beta   90.00
_cell.angle_gamma   90.00
#
_symmetry.space_group_name_H-M   'P 1'
#
loop_
_entity.id
_entity.type
_entity.pdbx_description
1 polymer ?
#
loop_
_entity_poly.entity_id
_entity_poly.type
_entity_poly.pdbx_seq_one_letter_code
_entity_poly.pdbx_strand_id
1 'polypeptide(L)'
;MYIPHPIVSVQHPDMRRRAEPVMAAIVESATETGGGANRVTGSRGAAGSGGSAAAAVAERITVEDDPEAIFERFAREDWTDGLPIVPPTEARVAQMLASTDLDPSISLGPMPPRWGAATIAKLAVNAVMAGCKPEYFPVVVAAVRAILEKPFNLYGVQGTTNPAGPVLIVNGPIAREIGVNARGNLFGPGFRANATIGRAIRLIMTTIGGGVPQQADRSTLGNPAKYTCCFAENEAASPWAPLHVERGFEPGTSTVTAFGGAAPANIIEKSKTADEMLVTIARAMAVSGSNNMFMSREPLLVLGPEHAALAARQGFDKERVRQTLFEHARIPFEHIGQSNAAVLGVWRGGCIEEVEGGRTLRIAEKPTDIVIVVAGGAGNHSASIPGWYSRSVTVPITRADGTPIRSVMATAFERDG
;
A
#
# COMPACT_ATOMS: atom_id res chain seq x y z
N MET A 1 25.29 2.45 2.01
CA MET A 1 25.83 1.07 2.15
C MET A 1 25.07 0.18 1.18
N TYR A 2 25.75 -0.49 0.27
CA TYR A 2 25.14 -1.34 -0.77
C TYR A 2 25.19 -2.80 -0.31
N ILE A 3 24.04 -3.42 -0.08
CA ILE A 3 23.97 -4.86 0.17
C ILE A 3 23.63 -5.53 -1.17
N PRO A 4 24.49 -6.43 -1.71
CA PRO A 4 24.22 -7.09 -2.99
C PRO A 4 22.90 -7.87 -2.95
N HIS A 5 22.07 -7.70 -3.95
CA HIS A 5 20.80 -8.41 -4.14
C HIS A 5 21.02 -9.67 -4.99
N PRO A 6 20.27 -10.77 -4.77
CA PRO A 6 19.13 -10.95 -3.89
C PRO A 6 19.51 -11.61 -2.54
N ILE A 7 19.25 -10.96 -1.43
CA ILE A 7 19.43 -11.56 -0.08
C ILE A 7 18.44 -12.70 0.15
N VAL A 8 17.28 -12.62 -0.47
CA VAL A 8 16.15 -13.55 -0.28
C VAL A 8 16.43 -14.98 -0.81
N SER A 9 17.38 -15.15 -1.72
CA SER A 9 17.74 -16.46 -2.29
C SER A 9 19.00 -17.07 -1.69
N VAL A 10 19.62 -16.43 -0.70
CA VAL A 10 20.91 -16.87 -0.12
C VAL A 10 20.65 -17.73 1.11
N GLN A 11 21.23 -18.93 1.17
CA GLN A 11 21.17 -19.81 2.34
C GLN A 11 21.84 -19.15 3.56
N HIS A 12 21.36 -19.47 4.76
CA HIS A 12 21.75 -18.87 6.02
C HIS A 12 23.29 -18.71 6.25
N PRO A 13 24.16 -19.66 5.90
CA PRO A 13 25.62 -19.50 6.01
C PRO A 13 26.17 -18.41 5.10
N ASP A 14 25.65 -18.29 3.88
CA ASP A 14 26.05 -17.25 2.93
C ASP A 14 25.54 -15.86 3.31
N MET A 15 24.40 -15.76 3.98
CA MET A 15 23.89 -14.49 4.52
C MET A 15 24.81 -13.99 5.64
N ARG A 16 25.27 -14.85 6.55
CA ARG A 16 26.25 -14.46 7.58
C ARG A 16 27.52 -13.94 6.94
N ARG A 17 28.14 -14.69 6.02
CA ARG A 17 29.37 -14.31 5.34
C ARG A 17 29.28 -12.99 4.59
N ARG A 18 28.09 -12.64 4.05
CA ARG A 18 27.83 -11.37 3.34
C ARG A 18 27.47 -10.23 4.32
N ALA A 19 26.84 -10.55 5.45
CA ALA A 19 26.44 -9.58 6.45
C ALA A 19 27.59 -9.19 7.39
N GLU A 20 28.52 -10.09 7.69
CA GLU A 20 29.63 -9.84 8.60
C GLU A 20 30.49 -8.63 8.23
N PRO A 21 30.92 -8.41 6.97
CA PRO A 21 31.67 -7.21 6.60
C PRO A 21 30.84 -5.93 6.74
N VAL A 22 29.53 -6.02 6.52
CA VAL A 22 28.59 -4.91 6.63
C VAL A 22 28.36 -4.57 8.10
N MET A 23 28.20 -5.58 8.96
CA MET A 23 28.07 -5.39 10.41
C MET A 23 29.37 -4.86 11.02
N ALA A 24 30.52 -5.35 10.57
CA ALA A 24 31.83 -4.83 11.00
C ALA A 24 31.95 -3.33 10.64
N ALA A 25 31.62 -2.93 9.43
CA ALA A 25 31.63 -1.53 9.00
C ALA A 25 30.65 -0.64 9.76
N ILE A 26 29.47 -1.17 10.14
CA ILE A 26 28.50 -0.47 11.00
C ILE A 26 29.07 -0.28 12.42
N VAL A 27 29.65 -1.32 12.99
CA VAL A 27 30.26 -1.25 14.33
C VAL A 27 31.45 -0.31 14.33
N GLU A 28 32.30 -0.35 13.31
CA GLU A 28 33.45 0.54 13.14
C GLU A 28 32.99 2.01 13.00
N SER A 29 32.00 2.31 12.16
CA SER A 29 31.44 3.64 12.03
C SER A 29 30.72 4.13 13.29
N ALA A 30 30.14 3.24 14.09
CA ALA A 30 29.50 3.57 15.36
C ALA A 30 30.52 3.79 16.51
N THR A 31 31.68 3.16 16.42
CA THR A 31 32.75 3.34 17.40
C THR A 31 33.66 4.54 17.09
N GLU A 32 33.77 4.94 15.81
CA GLU A 32 34.50 6.13 15.39
C GLU A 32 33.76 7.46 15.66
N THR A 33 32.46 7.44 15.93
CA THR A 33 31.70 8.63 16.33
C THR A 33 31.99 9.14 17.73
N GLY A 34 32.98 8.56 18.43
CA GLY A 34 33.56 9.06 19.68
C GLY A 34 34.68 10.08 19.52
N GLY A 35 35.10 10.46 18.36
CA GLY A 35 36.17 11.43 18.14
C GLY A 35 36.40 11.77 16.69
N GLY A 36 35.97 12.96 16.27
CA GLY A 36 36.49 13.59 15.07
C GLY A 36 35.66 13.50 13.81
N ALA A 37 35.11 14.64 13.45
CA ALA A 37 34.47 14.89 12.17
C ALA A 37 35.34 14.44 10.98
N ASN A 38 34.82 13.61 10.11
CA ASN A 38 35.44 13.40 8.80
C ASN A 38 34.52 13.89 7.68
N ARG A 39 35.02 14.91 7.00
CA ARG A 39 34.44 15.61 5.86
C ARG A 39 34.37 14.68 4.67
N VAL A 40 33.19 14.57 4.08
CA VAL A 40 33.09 14.28 2.64
C VAL A 40 33.16 15.62 1.94
N THR A 41 34.27 15.86 1.25
CA THR A 41 34.49 17.03 0.41
C THR A 41 33.70 16.90 -0.88
N GLY A 42 32.59 17.61 -0.97
CA GLY A 42 31.94 18.03 -2.20
C GLY A 42 31.75 19.51 -2.11
N SER A 43 32.57 20.26 -2.81
CA SER A 43 32.64 21.70 -2.81
C SER A 43 31.32 22.36 -3.24
N ARG A 44 30.81 23.28 -2.40
CA ARG A 44 30.37 24.63 -2.75
C ARG A 44 29.83 25.42 -1.56
N GLY A 45 30.52 26.48 -1.25
CA GLY A 45 30.04 27.84 -1.01
C GLY A 45 29.37 28.15 0.33
N ALA A 46 30.21 28.72 1.19
CA ALA A 46 29.97 29.87 2.08
C ALA A 46 28.80 29.86 3.10
N ALA A 47 29.24 29.92 4.35
CA ALA A 47 28.45 30.17 5.55
C ALA A 47 27.75 31.58 5.52
N GLY A 48 26.54 31.60 6.04
CA GLY A 48 25.81 32.77 6.50
C GLY A 48 24.99 32.40 7.72
N SER A 49 25.29 33.05 8.82
CA SER A 49 24.68 32.90 10.13
C SER A 49 23.27 33.44 10.19
N GLY A 50 22.39 32.74 10.94
CA GLY A 50 21.23 33.32 11.60
C GLY A 50 20.11 33.80 10.67
N GLY A 51 19.11 32.95 10.47
CA GLY A 51 17.90 33.31 9.78
C GLY A 51 16.79 32.30 10.06
N SER A 52 15.66 32.80 10.51
CA SER A 52 14.34 32.22 10.49
C SER A 52 14.23 31.04 9.54
N ALA A 53 13.62 29.93 9.96
CA ALA A 53 13.28 28.79 9.11
C ALA A 53 12.36 29.27 7.98
N ALA A 54 12.95 29.76 6.91
CA ALA A 54 12.25 30.00 5.66
C ALA A 54 11.79 28.64 5.18
N ALA A 55 10.47 28.44 5.08
CA ALA A 55 9.86 27.31 4.46
C ALA A 55 10.64 26.99 3.17
N ALA A 56 11.16 25.76 3.05
CA ALA A 56 11.86 25.35 1.85
C ALA A 56 10.89 25.46 0.67
N VAL A 57 10.96 26.57 -0.05
CA VAL A 57 10.18 26.80 -1.28
C VAL A 57 10.57 25.65 -2.22
N ALA A 58 9.58 24.90 -2.66
CA ALA A 58 9.80 23.87 -3.66
C ALA A 58 10.55 24.48 -4.84
N GLU A 59 11.61 23.80 -5.30
CA GLU A 59 12.37 24.24 -6.47
C GLU A 59 11.42 24.41 -7.65
N ARG A 60 11.46 25.57 -8.28
CA ARG A 60 10.62 25.94 -9.42
C ARG A 60 11.41 25.73 -10.71
N ILE A 61 10.76 25.09 -11.67
CA ILE A 61 11.31 24.93 -13.02
C ILE A 61 10.42 25.67 -14.02
N THR A 62 11.03 26.22 -15.03
CA THR A 62 10.32 26.75 -16.20
C THR A 62 10.38 25.71 -17.31
N VAL A 63 9.23 25.39 -17.88
CA VAL A 63 9.10 24.49 -19.02
C VAL A 63 8.27 25.17 -20.10
N GLU A 64 8.43 24.71 -21.33
CA GLU A 64 7.57 25.12 -22.44
C GLU A 64 6.12 24.73 -22.16
N ASP A 65 5.15 25.57 -22.54
CA ASP A 65 3.71 25.29 -22.39
C ASP A 65 3.22 24.38 -23.52
N ASP A 66 3.86 23.24 -23.63
CA ASP A 66 3.52 22.15 -24.53
C ASP A 66 3.40 20.84 -23.75
N PRO A 67 2.25 20.14 -23.81
CA PRO A 67 2.03 18.90 -23.04
C PRO A 67 3.07 17.80 -23.31
N GLU A 68 3.52 17.66 -24.55
CA GLU A 68 4.50 16.63 -24.93
C GLU A 68 5.89 16.99 -24.36
N ALA A 69 6.32 18.25 -24.49
CA ALA A 69 7.59 18.71 -23.95
C ALA A 69 7.62 18.60 -22.41
N ILE A 70 6.50 18.86 -21.74
CA ILE A 70 6.36 18.67 -20.30
C ILE A 70 6.50 17.19 -19.96
N PHE A 71 5.80 16.30 -20.65
CA PHE A 71 5.85 14.86 -20.40
C PHE A 71 7.27 14.31 -20.61
N GLU A 72 7.91 14.63 -21.73
CA GLU A 72 9.29 14.22 -22.03
C GLU A 72 10.29 14.71 -20.98
N ARG A 73 10.12 15.95 -20.48
CA ARG A 73 10.96 16.50 -19.40
C ARG A 73 10.80 15.69 -18.11
N PHE A 74 9.54 15.43 -17.70
CA PHE A 74 9.27 14.69 -16.48
C PHE A 74 9.68 13.22 -16.57
N ALA A 75 9.55 12.59 -17.75
CA ALA A 75 10.01 11.24 -17.99
C ALA A 75 11.54 11.11 -17.88
N ARG A 76 12.28 12.08 -18.45
CA ARG A 76 13.76 12.10 -18.41
C ARG A 76 14.33 12.25 -17.01
N GLU A 77 13.60 12.92 -16.12
CA GLU A 77 14.00 13.15 -14.73
C GLU A 77 13.49 12.07 -13.75
N ASP A 78 12.88 10.99 -14.24
CA ASP A 78 12.22 9.96 -13.42
C ASP A 78 11.10 10.53 -12.50
N TRP A 79 10.43 11.60 -12.92
CA TRP A 79 9.36 12.22 -12.12
C TRP A 79 7.96 11.71 -12.47
N THR A 80 7.82 10.81 -13.42
CA THR A 80 6.56 10.17 -13.81
C THR A 80 6.64 8.64 -13.67
N ASP A 81 5.49 8.02 -13.74
CA ASP A 81 5.31 6.56 -13.77
C ASP A 81 5.24 5.99 -15.20
N GLY A 82 5.65 6.77 -16.21
CA GLY A 82 5.55 6.42 -17.63
C GLY A 82 4.23 6.83 -18.28
N LEU A 83 3.32 7.44 -17.53
CA LEU A 83 2.06 7.99 -18.04
C LEU A 83 2.11 9.52 -18.05
N PRO A 84 1.39 10.19 -18.97
CA PRO A 84 1.23 11.65 -18.97
C PRO A 84 0.76 12.16 -17.60
N ILE A 85 1.21 13.35 -17.23
CA ILE A 85 0.87 13.98 -15.96
C ILE A 85 0.07 15.26 -16.18
N VAL A 86 -0.67 15.65 -15.14
CA VAL A 86 -1.21 17.01 -15.07
C VAL A 86 -0.11 17.92 -14.56
N PRO A 87 0.29 18.97 -15.30
CA PRO A 87 1.37 19.88 -14.87
C PRO A 87 1.05 20.49 -13.51
N PRO A 88 1.94 20.35 -12.51
CA PRO A 88 1.74 20.86 -11.15
C PRO A 88 2.10 22.36 -11.09
N THR A 89 1.31 23.19 -11.79
CA THR A 89 1.47 24.64 -11.75
C THR A 89 1.18 25.19 -10.36
N GLU A 90 1.72 26.36 -10.02
CA GLU A 90 1.50 27.00 -8.72
C GLU A 90 0.01 27.11 -8.37
N ALA A 91 -0.81 27.51 -9.34
CA ALA A 91 -2.26 27.64 -9.12
C ALA A 91 -2.93 26.30 -8.78
N ARG A 92 -2.58 25.21 -9.48
CA ARG A 92 -3.14 23.89 -9.20
C ARG A 92 -2.68 23.32 -7.86
N VAL A 93 -1.40 23.55 -7.52
CA VAL A 93 -0.86 23.11 -6.22
C VAL A 93 -1.50 23.93 -5.09
N ALA A 94 -1.71 25.23 -5.26
CA ALA A 94 -2.42 26.07 -4.29
C ALA A 94 -3.86 25.59 -4.09
N GLN A 95 -4.59 25.27 -5.16
CA GLN A 95 -5.94 24.67 -5.07
C GLN A 95 -5.94 23.34 -4.31
N MET A 96 -4.95 22.47 -4.57
CA MET A 96 -4.79 21.21 -3.86
C MET A 96 -4.55 21.43 -2.36
N LEU A 97 -3.66 22.35 -2.01
CA LEU A 97 -3.34 22.70 -0.61
C LEU A 97 -4.53 23.37 0.10
N ALA A 98 -5.40 24.07 -0.63
CA ALA A 98 -6.62 24.67 -0.05
C ALA A 98 -7.64 23.63 0.47
N SER A 99 -7.50 22.35 0.09
CA SER A 99 -8.38 21.26 0.57
C SER A 99 -7.94 20.64 1.90
N THR A 100 -6.90 21.15 2.53
CA THR A 100 -6.42 20.72 3.85
C THR A 100 -6.05 21.92 4.71
N ASP A 101 -6.14 21.77 6.00
CA ASP A 101 -5.68 22.75 7.01
C ASP A 101 -4.24 22.48 7.48
N LEU A 102 -3.57 21.46 6.91
CA LEU A 102 -2.18 21.17 7.21
C LEU A 102 -1.25 22.21 6.59
N ASP A 103 -0.25 22.65 7.36
CA ASP A 103 0.80 23.51 6.86
C ASP A 103 1.60 22.77 5.75
N PRO A 104 1.82 23.40 4.59
CA PRO A 104 2.56 22.79 3.48
C PRO A 104 3.98 22.33 3.80
N SER A 105 4.63 22.92 4.80
CA SER A 105 6.00 22.60 5.24
C SER A 105 6.07 21.36 6.15
N ILE A 106 4.94 20.96 6.76
CA ILE A 106 4.88 19.80 7.65
C ILE A 106 5.30 18.55 6.88
N SER A 107 6.24 17.78 7.44
CA SER A 107 6.63 16.46 6.94
C SER A 107 5.91 15.39 7.73
N LEU A 108 5.29 14.43 7.04
CA LEU A 108 4.71 13.23 7.65
C LEU A 108 5.78 12.21 8.05
N GLY A 109 7.01 12.39 7.59
CA GLY A 109 8.15 11.54 7.90
C GLY A 109 9.08 11.29 6.72
N PRO A 110 10.21 10.64 6.97
CA PRO A 110 11.13 10.23 5.91
C PRO A 110 10.57 9.01 5.16
N MET A 111 10.52 9.10 3.83
CA MET A 111 9.97 8.04 2.98
C MET A 111 11.09 7.15 2.42
N PRO A 112 11.15 5.86 2.77
CA PRO A 112 12.14 4.95 2.20
C PRO A 112 11.86 4.70 0.70
N PRO A 113 12.84 4.18 -0.09
CA PRO A 113 14.17 3.74 0.36
C PRO A 113 15.23 4.84 0.42
N ARG A 114 15.01 6.01 -0.19
CA ARG A 114 15.98 7.14 -0.18
C ARG A 114 15.72 8.17 0.93
N TRP A 115 14.72 7.94 1.74
CA TRP A 115 14.41 8.72 2.95
C TRP A 115 14.11 10.21 2.71
N GLY A 116 13.53 10.54 1.56
CA GLY A 116 13.08 11.90 1.25
C GLY A 116 11.97 12.34 2.21
N ALA A 117 11.98 13.62 2.61
CA ALA A 117 10.96 14.18 3.49
C ALA A 117 9.62 14.29 2.76
N ALA A 118 8.58 13.59 3.27
CA ALA A 118 7.22 13.60 2.74
C ALA A 118 6.45 14.82 3.25
N THR A 119 6.78 16.01 2.75
CA THR A 119 6.08 17.25 3.13
C THR A 119 4.73 17.37 2.43
N ILE A 120 3.77 18.02 3.07
CA ILE A 120 2.43 18.24 2.53
C ILE A 120 2.49 18.90 1.15
N ALA A 121 3.38 19.88 0.96
CA ALA A 121 3.58 20.52 -0.35
C ALA A 121 4.01 19.52 -1.43
N LYS A 122 4.96 18.62 -1.15
CA LYS A 122 5.38 17.58 -2.10
C LYS A 122 4.28 16.58 -2.40
N LEU A 123 3.46 16.23 -1.40
CA LEU A 123 2.29 15.37 -1.61
C LEU A 123 1.30 16.05 -2.55
N ALA A 124 1.02 17.35 -2.36
CA ALA A 124 0.11 18.11 -3.21
C ALA A 124 0.59 18.17 -4.68
N VAL A 125 1.89 18.41 -4.90
CA VAL A 125 2.49 18.35 -6.24
C VAL A 125 2.20 17.01 -6.92
N ASN A 126 2.47 15.89 -6.24
CA ASN A 126 2.26 14.54 -6.79
C ASN A 126 0.77 14.21 -6.99
N ALA A 127 -0.10 14.69 -6.10
CA ALA A 127 -1.54 14.53 -6.25
C ALA A 127 -2.07 15.27 -7.51
N VAL A 128 -1.58 16.49 -7.77
CA VAL A 128 -1.87 17.20 -9.02
C VAL A 128 -1.35 16.42 -10.21
N MET A 129 -0.09 15.99 -10.19
CA MET A 129 0.52 15.21 -11.29
C MET A 129 -0.28 13.94 -11.60
N ALA A 130 -0.78 13.25 -10.58
CA ALA A 130 -1.63 12.06 -10.75
C ALA A 130 -3.00 12.37 -11.35
N GLY A 131 -3.45 13.63 -11.34
CA GLY A 131 -4.78 14.04 -11.78
C GLY A 131 -5.86 13.98 -10.69
N CYS A 132 -5.48 13.99 -9.41
CA CYS A 132 -6.43 14.10 -8.30
C CYS A 132 -7.21 15.42 -8.38
N LYS A 133 -8.46 15.37 -7.90
CA LYS A 133 -9.18 16.58 -7.54
C LYS A 133 -8.78 17.03 -6.13
N PRO A 134 -8.94 18.33 -5.79
CA PRO A 134 -8.59 18.83 -4.45
C PRO A 134 -9.25 18.04 -3.30
N GLU A 135 -10.52 17.69 -3.44
CA GLU A 135 -11.28 16.93 -2.43
C GLU A 135 -10.73 15.51 -2.18
N TYR A 136 -9.85 14.99 -3.02
CA TYR A 136 -9.19 13.68 -2.81
C TYR A 136 -7.95 13.79 -1.92
N PHE A 137 -7.41 14.99 -1.75
CA PHE A 137 -6.13 15.20 -1.09
C PHE A 137 -6.08 14.74 0.37
N PRO A 138 -7.12 14.94 1.21
CA PRO A 138 -7.13 14.38 2.55
C PRO A 138 -6.98 12.85 2.59
N VAL A 139 -7.53 12.14 1.59
CA VAL A 139 -7.37 10.68 1.44
C VAL A 139 -5.93 10.33 1.07
N VAL A 140 -5.29 11.11 0.17
CA VAL A 140 -3.87 10.93 -0.19
C VAL A 140 -2.97 11.12 1.03
N VAL A 141 -3.22 12.16 1.84
CA VAL A 141 -2.47 12.43 3.09
C VAL A 141 -2.61 11.25 4.07
N ALA A 142 -3.83 10.77 4.30
CA ALA A 142 -4.07 9.62 5.16
C ALA A 142 -3.39 8.35 4.63
N ALA A 143 -3.44 8.11 3.32
CA ALA A 143 -2.75 6.97 2.70
C ALA A 143 -1.22 7.03 2.92
N VAL A 144 -0.62 8.22 2.80
CA VAL A 144 0.82 8.39 3.10
C VAL A 144 1.12 8.15 4.57
N ARG A 145 0.28 8.64 5.50
CA ARG A 145 0.42 8.31 6.93
C ARG A 145 0.40 6.80 7.15
N ALA A 146 -0.56 6.09 6.55
CA ALA A 146 -0.69 4.65 6.70
C ALA A 146 0.52 3.87 6.18
N ILE A 147 1.04 4.22 5.00
CA ILE A 147 2.20 3.51 4.43
C ILE A 147 3.53 3.83 5.14
N LEU A 148 3.63 4.97 5.84
CA LEU A 148 4.81 5.32 6.63
C LEU A 148 4.83 4.64 8.00
N GLU A 149 3.72 4.08 8.44
CA GLU A 149 3.68 3.31 9.68
C GLU A 149 4.54 2.04 9.60
N LYS A 150 5.30 1.79 10.67
CA LYS A 150 6.26 0.67 10.73
C LYS A 150 5.68 -0.69 10.33
N PRO A 151 4.44 -1.08 10.74
CA PRO A 151 3.87 -2.37 10.37
C PRO A 151 3.66 -2.56 8.87
N PHE A 152 3.46 -1.48 8.10
CA PHE A 152 3.31 -1.55 6.64
C PHE A 152 4.60 -1.99 5.93
N ASN A 153 5.76 -1.75 6.54
CA ASN A 153 7.07 -2.14 5.98
C ASN A 153 7.34 -1.54 4.58
N LEU A 154 7.12 -0.24 4.42
CA LEU A 154 7.27 0.46 3.13
C LEU A 154 8.64 0.24 2.48
N TYR A 155 9.72 0.22 3.29
CA TYR A 155 11.07 -0.06 2.76
C TYR A 155 11.12 -1.40 2.02
N GLY A 156 10.60 -2.45 2.65
CA GLY A 156 10.53 -3.78 2.04
C GLY A 156 9.61 -3.82 0.81
N VAL A 157 8.43 -3.20 0.88
CA VAL A 157 7.46 -3.14 -0.24
C VAL A 157 8.09 -2.46 -1.46
N GLN A 158 8.89 -1.41 -1.28
CA GLN A 158 9.54 -0.71 -2.38
C GLN A 158 10.82 -1.39 -2.88
N GLY A 159 11.60 -2.02 -2.00
CA GLY A 159 12.94 -2.56 -2.32
C GLY A 159 12.97 -4.03 -2.69
N THR A 160 11.84 -4.67 -2.93
CA THR A 160 11.74 -6.11 -3.19
C THR A 160 11.82 -6.46 -4.68
N THR A 161 12.22 -7.72 -4.97
CA THR A 161 12.04 -8.34 -6.29
C THR A 161 10.59 -8.80 -6.52
N ASN A 162 9.78 -8.83 -5.49
CA ASN A 162 8.36 -9.18 -5.56
C ASN A 162 7.54 -8.05 -6.17
N PRO A 163 6.46 -8.33 -6.91
CA PRO A 163 5.61 -7.30 -7.52
C PRO A 163 4.65 -6.61 -6.54
N ALA A 164 4.91 -6.65 -5.22
CA ALA A 164 4.05 -6.01 -4.22
C ALA A 164 4.01 -4.48 -4.35
N GLY A 165 2.88 -3.91 -4.01
CA GLY A 165 2.64 -2.48 -3.92
C GLY A 165 1.55 -2.14 -2.91
N PRO A 166 1.33 -0.86 -2.61
CA PRO A 166 0.20 -0.44 -1.77
C PRO A 166 -1.14 -0.70 -2.46
N VAL A 167 -2.05 -1.30 -1.72
CA VAL A 167 -3.48 -1.41 -2.03
C VAL A 167 -4.20 -0.55 -0.99
N LEU A 168 -5.02 0.39 -1.43
CA LEU A 168 -5.73 1.32 -0.56
C LEU A 168 -7.21 0.96 -0.50
N ILE A 169 -7.73 0.81 0.71
CA ILE A 169 -9.15 0.59 0.99
C ILE A 169 -9.67 1.81 1.71
N VAL A 170 -10.68 2.48 1.14
CA VAL A 170 -11.29 3.67 1.73
C VAL A 170 -12.63 3.30 2.32
N ASN A 171 -12.83 3.65 3.58
CA ASN A 171 -14.06 3.43 4.33
C ASN A 171 -14.68 4.75 4.79
N GLY A 172 -15.96 4.68 5.13
CA GLY A 172 -16.71 5.78 5.73
C GLY A 172 -17.32 6.77 4.74
N PRO A 173 -17.91 7.88 5.24
CA PRO A 173 -18.68 8.82 4.42
C PRO A 173 -17.91 9.44 3.26
N ILE A 174 -16.64 9.80 3.45
CA ILE A 174 -15.79 10.44 2.43
C ILE A 174 -15.66 9.56 1.18
N ALA A 175 -15.61 8.23 1.31
CA ALA A 175 -15.53 7.33 0.16
C ALA A 175 -16.68 7.57 -0.83
N ARG A 176 -17.90 7.74 -0.32
CA ARG A 176 -19.09 8.02 -1.14
C ARG A 176 -19.10 9.45 -1.66
N GLU A 177 -18.73 10.39 -0.82
CA GLU A 177 -18.76 11.82 -1.12
C GLU A 177 -17.85 12.17 -2.30
N ILE A 178 -16.63 11.63 -2.33
CA ILE A 178 -15.67 11.87 -3.41
C ILE A 178 -15.75 10.86 -4.56
N GLY A 179 -16.69 9.92 -4.49
CA GLY A 179 -16.95 8.94 -5.55
C GLY A 179 -15.87 7.87 -5.70
N VAL A 180 -15.26 7.39 -4.58
CA VAL A 180 -14.42 6.19 -4.63
C VAL A 180 -15.31 4.99 -4.90
N ASN A 181 -15.09 4.31 -6.01
CA ASN A 181 -15.91 3.17 -6.41
C ASN A 181 -15.70 1.97 -5.49
N ALA A 182 -16.82 1.42 -5.01
CA ALA A 182 -16.92 0.20 -4.21
C ALA A 182 -17.67 -0.93 -4.93
N ARG A 183 -18.15 -0.67 -6.14
CA ARG A 183 -19.13 -1.50 -6.87
C ARG A 183 -18.53 -2.12 -8.12
N GLY A 184 -19.36 -2.40 -9.11
CA GLY A 184 -18.95 -3.04 -10.37
C GLY A 184 -17.72 -2.38 -11.00
N ASN A 185 -16.90 -3.20 -11.66
CA ASN A 185 -15.62 -2.80 -12.24
C ASN A 185 -14.64 -2.21 -11.21
N LEU A 186 -14.61 -2.79 -10.01
CA LEU A 186 -13.89 -2.30 -8.81
C LEU A 186 -12.42 -1.94 -9.07
N PHE A 187 -11.71 -2.82 -9.76
CA PHE A 187 -10.28 -2.68 -10.08
C PHE A 187 -10.02 -2.20 -11.50
N GLY A 188 -11.09 -1.92 -12.26
CA GLY A 188 -11.02 -1.53 -13.66
C GLY A 188 -11.06 -0.01 -13.86
N PRO A 189 -10.95 0.43 -15.13
CA PRO A 189 -10.97 1.84 -15.49
C PRO A 189 -12.35 2.47 -15.33
N GLY A 190 -12.41 3.83 -15.34
CA GLY A 190 -13.64 4.61 -15.37
C GLY A 190 -13.91 5.44 -14.12
N PHE A 191 -13.20 5.22 -13.03
CA PHE A 191 -13.40 5.92 -11.76
C PHE A 191 -12.21 6.78 -11.41
N ARG A 192 -12.35 8.11 -11.53
CA ARG A 192 -11.23 9.05 -11.35
C ARG A 192 -10.62 8.95 -9.95
N ALA A 193 -11.44 8.88 -8.89
CA ALA A 193 -10.92 8.80 -7.52
C ALA A 193 -10.05 7.55 -7.32
N ASN A 194 -10.54 6.35 -7.72
CA ASN A 194 -9.77 5.11 -7.62
C ASN A 194 -8.44 5.20 -8.39
N ALA A 195 -8.51 5.66 -9.63
CA ALA A 195 -7.34 5.73 -10.50
C ALA A 195 -6.30 6.72 -9.97
N THR A 196 -6.72 7.94 -9.63
CA THR A 196 -5.78 9.03 -9.34
C THR A 196 -5.24 9.01 -7.91
N ILE A 197 -6.04 8.57 -6.91
CA ILE A 197 -5.57 8.42 -5.53
C ILE A 197 -4.47 7.36 -5.47
N GLY A 198 -4.71 6.17 -6.02
CA GLY A 198 -3.70 5.10 -6.03
C GLY A 198 -2.44 5.53 -6.80
N ARG A 199 -2.61 6.20 -7.95
CA ARG A 199 -1.50 6.73 -8.75
C ARG A 199 -0.71 7.81 -8.01
N ALA A 200 -1.36 8.69 -7.25
CA ALA A 200 -0.67 9.69 -6.44
C ALA A 200 0.29 9.04 -5.44
N ILE A 201 -0.12 7.95 -4.79
CA ILE A 201 0.77 7.19 -3.89
C ILE A 201 1.95 6.59 -4.66
N ARG A 202 1.76 6.06 -5.87
CA ARG A 202 2.87 5.58 -6.69
C ARG A 202 3.86 6.69 -7.02
N LEU A 203 3.40 7.84 -7.49
CA LEU A 203 4.25 8.98 -7.80
C LEU A 203 5.00 9.49 -6.56
N ILE A 204 4.31 9.61 -5.42
CA ILE A 204 4.92 9.98 -4.13
C ILE A 204 6.04 9.01 -3.74
N MET A 205 5.79 7.71 -3.84
CA MET A 205 6.79 6.68 -3.54
C MET A 205 8.01 6.76 -4.46
N THR A 206 7.81 7.12 -5.73
CA THR A 206 8.89 7.26 -6.72
C THR A 206 9.66 8.55 -6.51
N THR A 207 8.98 9.72 -6.48
CA THR A 207 9.61 11.04 -6.49
C THR A 207 10.17 11.45 -5.13
N ILE A 208 9.49 11.09 -4.04
CA ILE A 208 9.92 11.42 -2.67
C ILE A 208 10.70 10.28 -2.07
N GLY A 209 10.16 9.06 -2.17
CA GLY A 209 10.79 7.85 -1.62
C GLY A 209 11.99 7.37 -2.43
N GLY A 210 12.06 7.71 -3.71
CA GLY A 210 13.11 7.22 -4.61
C GLY A 210 12.93 5.76 -5.02
N GLY A 211 11.70 5.24 -4.97
CA GLY A 211 11.32 3.89 -5.43
C GLY A 211 11.28 3.80 -6.96
N VAL A 212 12.33 4.27 -7.62
CA VAL A 212 12.44 4.30 -9.08
C VAL A 212 12.61 2.87 -9.62
N PRO A 213 11.83 2.47 -10.65
CA PRO A 213 11.97 1.17 -11.29
C PRO A 213 13.40 0.91 -11.79
N GLN A 214 13.86 -0.33 -11.63
CA GLN A 214 15.20 -0.82 -11.97
C GLN A 214 16.34 -0.23 -11.11
N GLN A 215 16.10 0.82 -10.35
CA GLN A 215 17.07 1.38 -9.40
C GLN A 215 16.83 0.82 -7.99
N ALA A 216 15.81 1.31 -7.29
CA ALA A 216 15.43 0.85 -5.96
C ALA A 216 14.27 -0.16 -6.01
N ASP A 217 13.27 0.04 -6.86
CA ASP A 217 12.23 -0.95 -7.13
C ASP A 217 12.84 -2.04 -8.04
N ARG A 218 13.03 -3.22 -7.48
CA ARG A 218 13.67 -4.37 -8.13
C ARG A 218 12.68 -5.44 -8.55
N SER A 219 11.39 -5.12 -8.63
CA SER A 219 10.37 -6.08 -9.07
C SER A 219 10.78 -6.79 -10.35
N THR A 220 10.82 -8.13 -10.32
CA THR A 220 11.23 -8.95 -11.47
C THR A 220 10.28 -8.76 -12.65
N LEU A 221 8.97 -8.76 -12.38
CA LEU A 221 7.94 -8.61 -13.42
C LEU A 221 7.08 -7.35 -13.20
N GLY A 222 6.96 -6.87 -11.96
CA GLY A 222 5.95 -5.89 -11.61
C GLY A 222 4.53 -6.45 -11.75
N ASN A 223 3.53 -5.58 -11.68
CA ASN A 223 2.14 -5.87 -12.05
C ASN A 223 1.36 -4.55 -12.26
N PRO A 224 0.20 -4.59 -12.95
CA PRO A 224 -0.59 -3.38 -13.22
C PRO A 224 -1.08 -2.64 -11.96
N ALA A 225 -1.32 -3.34 -10.84
CA ALA A 225 -1.73 -2.72 -9.57
C ALA A 225 -0.65 -1.81 -8.97
N LYS A 226 0.60 -1.88 -9.46
CA LYS A 226 1.66 -0.94 -9.06
C LYS A 226 1.48 0.45 -9.65
N TYR A 227 0.73 0.62 -10.73
CA TYR A 227 0.34 1.95 -11.22
C TYR A 227 -0.70 2.60 -10.31
N THR A 228 -1.71 1.83 -9.92
CA THR A 228 -2.80 2.27 -9.04
C THR A 228 -3.54 1.07 -8.47
N CYS A 229 -3.85 1.10 -7.19
CA CYS A 229 -4.80 0.16 -6.59
C CYS A 229 -5.48 0.85 -5.39
N CYS A 230 -6.63 1.45 -5.64
CA CYS A 230 -7.45 2.11 -4.63
C CYS A 230 -8.92 1.82 -4.90
N PHE A 231 -9.66 1.45 -3.86
CA PHE A 231 -11.09 1.20 -3.93
C PHE A 231 -11.76 1.45 -2.58
N ALA A 232 -13.08 1.52 -2.56
CA ALA A 232 -13.83 1.58 -1.29
C ALA A 232 -14.49 0.25 -0.97
N GLU A 233 -14.69 -0.03 0.32
CA GLU A 233 -15.55 -1.12 0.78
C GLU A 233 -17.02 -0.76 0.48
N ASN A 234 -17.79 -1.71 -0.02
CA ASN A 234 -19.23 -1.54 -0.27
C ASN A 234 -20.01 -1.78 1.03
N GLU A 235 -19.87 -0.84 1.96
CA GLU A 235 -20.46 -0.93 3.30
C GLU A 235 -22.00 -1.12 3.25
N ALA A 236 -22.65 -0.54 2.24
CA ALA A 236 -24.10 -0.65 2.09
C ALA A 236 -24.57 -2.06 1.64
N ALA A 237 -23.70 -2.82 0.99
CA ALA A 237 -23.98 -4.20 0.56
C ALA A 237 -23.37 -5.24 1.50
N SER A 238 -22.54 -4.82 2.45
CA SER A 238 -21.97 -5.71 3.44
C SER A 238 -23.02 -6.11 4.49
N PRO A 239 -23.22 -7.41 4.75
CA PRO A 239 -24.07 -7.85 5.86
C PRO A 239 -23.36 -7.74 7.22
N TRP A 240 -22.11 -7.37 7.26
CA TRP A 240 -21.26 -7.34 8.46
C TRP A 240 -20.65 -5.95 8.68
N ALA A 241 -20.05 -5.78 9.86
CA ALA A 241 -19.29 -4.57 10.16
C ALA A 241 -18.18 -4.33 9.12
N PRO A 242 -18.03 -3.09 8.62
CA PRO A 242 -16.96 -2.77 7.68
C PRO A 242 -15.58 -2.80 8.36
N LEU A 243 -14.52 -2.90 7.55
CA LEU A 243 -13.16 -3.10 8.02
C LEU A 243 -12.71 -2.07 9.07
N HIS A 244 -13.04 -0.79 8.87
CA HIS A 244 -12.63 0.24 9.83
C HIS A 244 -13.29 0.07 11.20
N VAL A 245 -14.55 -0.38 11.24
CA VAL A 245 -15.26 -0.68 12.51
C VAL A 245 -14.63 -1.88 13.21
N GLU A 246 -14.27 -2.94 12.46
CA GLU A 246 -13.50 -4.07 13.02
C GLU A 246 -12.13 -3.64 13.57
N ARG A 247 -11.56 -2.56 13.05
CA ARG A 247 -10.29 -1.97 13.52
C ARG A 247 -10.48 -0.98 14.68
N GLY A 248 -11.70 -0.88 15.22
CA GLY A 248 -12.01 -0.06 16.41
C GLY A 248 -12.34 1.40 16.12
N PHE A 249 -12.58 1.77 14.87
CA PHE A 249 -13.08 3.11 14.54
C PHE A 249 -14.60 3.17 14.60
N GLU A 250 -15.14 4.34 14.95
CA GLU A 250 -16.57 4.57 14.94
C GLU A 250 -17.17 4.45 13.52
N PRO A 251 -18.39 3.95 13.34
CA PRO A 251 -19.01 3.72 12.03
C PRO A 251 -19.06 4.94 11.10
N GLY A 252 -19.11 6.15 11.66
CA GLY A 252 -19.10 7.41 10.90
C GLY A 252 -17.71 7.96 10.60
N THR A 253 -16.64 7.27 10.99
CA THR A 253 -15.27 7.72 10.75
C THR A 253 -14.81 7.32 9.35
N SER A 254 -14.33 8.28 8.57
CA SER A 254 -13.67 7.98 7.31
C SER A 254 -12.23 7.59 7.54
N THR A 255 -11.81 6.47 6.92
CA THR A 255 -10.47 5.92 7.10
C THR A 255 -9.85 5.50 5.78
N VAL A 256 -8.52 5.37 5.79
CA VAL A 256 -7.75 4.68 4.75
C VAL A 256 -7.03 3.50 5.38
N THR A 257 -7.22 2.32 4.80
CA THR A 257 -6.40 1.15 5.11
C THR A 257 -5.41 0.93 3.98
N ALA A 258 -4.13 0.97 4.31
CA ALA A 258 -3.06 0.57 3.40
C ALA A 258 -2.71 -0.90 3.62
N PHE A 259 -2.73 -1.69 2.55
CA PHE A 259 -2.39 -3.10 2.53
C PHE A 259 -1.25 -3.32 1.53
N GLY A 260 -0.21 -4.05 1.92
CA GLY A 260 0.90 -4.39 1.02
C GLY A 260 0.63 -5.71 0.31
N GLY A 261 0.38 -5.67 -0.99
CA GLY A 261 -0.02 -6.86 -1.72
C GLY A 261 0.32 -6.87 -3.20
N ALA A 262 0.04 -8.00 -3.84
CA ALA A 262 0.15 -8.19 -5.28
C ALA A 262 -1.14 -7.75 -5.99
N ALA A 263 -1.26 -8.05 -7.28
CA ALA A 263 -2.48 -7.76 -8.05
C ALA A 263 -3.66 -8.63 -7.59
N PRO A 264 -4.90 -8.11 -7.68
CA PRO A 264 -6.11 -8.90 -7.47
C PRO A 264 -6.21 -10.08 -8.45
N ALA A 265 -6.49 -11.26 -7.92
CA ALA A 265 -6.76 -12.47 -8.67
C ALA A 265 -8.27 -12.80 -8.58
N ASN A 266 -8.95 -12.84 -9.72
CA ASN A 266 -10.37 -13.13 -9.78
C ASN A 266 -10.68 -14.57 -9.36
N ILE A 267 -11.75 -14.75 -8.59
CA ILE A 267 -12.30 -16.04 -8.17
C ILE A 267 -13.74 -16.13 -8.70
N ILE A 268 -14.01 -17.14 -9.51
CA ILE A 268 -15.36 -17.47 -9.98
C ILE A 268 -15.91 -18.56 -9.06
N GLU A 269 -17.11 -18.35 -8.51
CA GLU A 269 -17.75 -19.30 -7.62
C GLU A 269 -19.27 -19.22 -7.77
N LYS A 270 -19.96 -20.39 -7.89
CA LYS A 270 -21.40 -20.48 -8.22
C LYS A 270 -22.17 -21.46 -7.33
N SER A 271 -21.57 -21.92 -6.24
CA SER A 271 -22.22 -22.84 -5.30
C SER A 271 -23.47 -22.24 -4.68
N LYS A 272 -24.34 -23.10 -4.19
CA LYS A 272 -25.61 -22.71 -3.57
C LYS A 272 -25.51 -22.72 -2.04
N THR A 273 -24.43 -23.25 -1.49
CA THR A 273 -24.16 -23.27 -0.06
C THR A 273 -22.93 -22.46 0.29
N ALA A 274 -22.94 -21.86 1.48
CA ALA A 274 -21.81 -21.09 1.98
C ALA A 274 -20.57 -21.94 2.19
N ASP A 275 -20.75 -23.17 2.68
CA ASP A 275 -19.64 -24.11 2.93
C ASP A 275 -18.90 -24.45 1.62
N GLU A 276 -19.61 -24.87 0.57
CA GLU A 276 -19.00 -25.19 -0.74
C GLU A 276 -18.31 -23.95 -1.35
N MET A 277 -18.99 -22.79 -1.29
CA MET A 277 -18.48 -21.52 -1.77
C MET A 277 -17.16 -21.15 -1.07
N LEU A 278 -17.13 -21.19 0.25
CA LEU A 278 -15.95 -20.82 1.03
C LEU A 278 -14.80 -21.80 0.84
N VAL A 279 -15.06 -23.09 0.66
CA VAL A 279 -14.03 -24.08 0.30
C VAL A 279 -13.41 -23.74 -1.05
N THR A 280 -14.22 -23.41 -2.07
CA THR A 280 -13.72 -23.02 -3.39
C THR A 280 -12.85 -21.73 -3.29
N ILE A 281 -13.34 -20.72 -2.58
CA ILE A 281 -12.61 -19.46 -2.36
C ILE A 281 -11.29 -19.72 -1.62
N ALA A 282 -11.31 -20.52 -0.56
CA ALA A 282 -10.13 -20.89 0.21
C ALA A 282 -9.06 -21.56 -0.66
N ARG A 283 -9.45 -22.52 -1.50
CA ARG A 283 -8.55 -23.18 -2.45
C ARG A 283 -7.99 -22.24 -3.49
N ALA A 284 -8.79 -21.29 -3.99
CA ALA A 284 -8.32 -20.24 -4.90
C ALA A 284 -7.35 -19.25 -4.25
N MET A 285 -7.45 -19.03 -2.93
CA MET A 285 -6.47 -18.22 -2.17
C MET A 285 -5.17 -18.99 -1.89
N ALA A 286 -5.20 -20.30 -1.84
CA ALA A 286 -4.08 -21.17 -1.49
C ALA A 286 -3.42 -21.77 -2.74
N VAL A 287 -2.95 -20.90 -3.63
CA VAL A 287 -2.29 -21.33 -4.87
C VAL A 287 -0.79 -21.50 -4.63
N SER A 288 -0.24 -22.66 -4.99
CA SER A 288 1.19 -22.93 -4.90
C SER A 288 2.00 -21.90 -5.70
N GLY A 289 3.04 -21.33 -5.10
CA GLY A 289 3.85 -20.27 -5.70
C GLY A 289 3.32 -18.86 -5.55
N SER A 290 2.08 -18.68 -5.05
CA SER A 290 1.55 -17.34 -4.77
C SER A 290 2.18 -16.71 -3.53
N ASN A 291 2.09 -15.38 -3.44
CA ASN A 291 2.53 -14.67 -2.24
C ASN A 291 1.80 -15.14 -0.98
N ASN A 292 0.51 -15.52 -1.06
CA ASN A 292 -0.22 -16.04 0.09
C ASN A 292 0.48 -17.23 0.74
N MET A 293 1.11 -18.08 -0.06
CA MET A 293 1.83 -19.25 0.44
C MET A 293 3.26 -18.91 0.89
N PHE A 294 3.96 -18.00 0.18
CA PHE A 294 5.37 -17.73 0.42
C PHE A 294 5.65 -16.54 1.35
N MET A 295 4.86 -15.47 1.24
CA MET A 295 5.27 -14.16 1.75
C MET A 295 4.20 -13.46 2.61
N SER A 296 2.94 -13.89 2.53
CA SER A 296 1.84 -13.15 3.16
C SER A 296 1.85 -13.29 4.68
N ARG A 297 1.69 -12.16 5.36
CA ARG A 297 1.32 -12.11 6.77
C ARG A 297 -0.18 -11.89 6.96
N GLU A 298 -0.80 -11.24 5.98
CA GLU A 298 -2.24 -10.95 5.95
C GLU A 298 -2.73 -11.16 4.51
N PRO A 299 -3.34 -12.31 4.16
CA PRO A 299 -4.03 -12.45 2.88
C PRO A 299 -5.32 -11.60 2.90
N LEU A 300 -5.64 -10.92 1.79
CA LEU A 300 -6.85 -10.13 1.64
C LEU A 300 -7.83 -10.83 0.69
N LEU A 301 -9.05 -11.01 1.17
CA LEU A 301 -10.21 -11.42 0.37
C LEU A 301 -11.13 -10.21 0.15
N VAL A 302 -11.34 -9.87 -1.10
CA VAL A 302 -12.41 -8.96 -1.53
C VAL A 302 -13.59 -9.84 -1.92
N LEU A 303 -14.53 -9.98 -1.00
CA LEU A 303 -15.71 -10.84 -1.15
C LEU A 303 -16.80 -10.09 -1.93
N GLY A 304 -17.28 -10.67 -3.02
CA GLY A 304 -18.37 -10.09 -3.80
C GLY A 304 -19.66 -9.99 -2.97
N PRO A 305 -20.51 -8.97 -3.21
CA PRO A 305 -21.73 -8.78 -2.41
C PRO A 305 -22.69 -9.98 -2.41
N GLU A 306 -22.80 -10.70 -3.53
CA GLU A 306 -23.66 -11.88 -3.62
C GLU A 306 -23.12 -13.04 -2.78
N HIS A 307 -21.80 -13.24 -2.75
CA HIS A 307 -21.15 -14.24 -1.91
C HIS A 307 -21.29 -13.89 -0.42
N ALA A 308 -21.10 -12.61 -0.05
CA ALA A 308 -21.32 -12.15 1.31
C ALA A 308 -22.76 -12.34 1.77
N ALA A 309 -23.72 -12.01 0.90
CA ALA A 309 -25.13 -12.19 1.18
C ALA A 309 -25.52 -13.69 1.29
N LEU A 310 -24.92 -14.57 0.48
CA LEU A 310 -25.15 -16.02 0.59
C LEU A 310 -24.65 -16.55 1.95
N ALA A 311 -23.42 -16.18 2.34
CA ALA A 311 -22.85 -16.58 3.62
C ALA A 311 -23.72 -16.13 4.79
N ALA A 312 -24.11 -14.84 4.80
CA ALA A 312 -24.94 -14.28 5.87
C ALA A 312 -26.32 -14.94 5.97
N ARG A 313 -27.00 -15.18 4.83
CA ARG A 313 -28.29 -15.88 4.82
C ARG A 313 -28.23 -17.30 5.38
N GLN A 314 -27.06 -17.94 5.33
CA GLN A 314 -26.82 -19.27 5.89
C GLN A 314 -26.18 -19.23 7.29
N GLY A 315 -26.22 -18.06 7.95
CA GLY A 315 -25.81 -17.93 9.35
C GLY A 315 -24.31 -17.82 9.57
N PHE A 316 -23.54 -17.46 8.51
CA PHE A 316 -22.12 -17.15 8.65
C PHE A 316 -21.95 -15.68 9.01
N ASP A 317 -21.42 -15.39 10.18
CA ASP A 317 -20.81 -14.11 10.46
C ASP A 317 -19.39 -14.02 9.86
N LYS A 318 -18.78 -12.87 9.93
CA LYS A 318 -17.45 -12.63 9.32
C LYS A 318 -16.35 -13.46 9.99
N GLU A 319 -16.50 -13.76 11.27
CA GLU A 319 -15.55 -14.61 12.01
C GLU A 319 -15.64 -16.08 11.56
N ARG A 320 -16.84 -16.61 11.39
CA ARG A 320 -17.03 -17.97 10.86
C ARG A 320 -16.52 -18.09 9.43
N VAL A 321 -16.69 -17.03 8.59
CA VAL A 321 -16.08 -16.99 7.25
C VAL A 321 -14.55 -17.09 7.36
N ARG A 322 -13.91 -16.31 8.24
CA ARG A 322 -12.46 -16.37 8.48
C ARG A 322 -12.01 -17.76 8.91
N GLN A 323 -12.72 -18.34 9.86
CA GLN A 323 -12.39 -19.66 10.39
C GLN A 323 -12.45 -20.73 9.28
N THR A 324 -13.51 -20.72 8.46
CA THR A 324 -13.66 -21.66 7.34
C THR A 324 -12.54 -21.47 6.30
N LEU A 325 -12.23 -20.22 5.95
CA LEU A 325 -11.11 -19.94 5.05
C LEU A 325 -9.78 -20.43 5.62
N PHE A 326 -9.52 -20.18 6.90
CA PHE A 326 -8.30 -20.62 7.58
C PHE A 326 -8.14 -22.15 7.58
N GLU A 327 -9.24 -22.88 7.78
CA GLU A 327 -9.25 -24.35 7.78
C GLU A 327 -9.00 -24.94 6.40
N HIS A 328 -9.53 -24.30 5.35
CA HIS A 328 -9.50 -24.86 4.00
C HIS A 328 -8.45 -24.26 3.07
N ALA A 329 -7.93 -23.04 3.36
CA ALA A 329 -6.91 -22.38 2.55
C ALA A 329 -5.51 -22.90 2.87
N ARG A 330 -5.25 -24.14 2.45
CA ARG A 330 -3.98 -24.85 2.67
C ARG A 330 -3.62 -25.69 1.47
N ILE A 331 -2.34 -26.00 1.31
CA ILE A 331 -1.84 -26.97 0.32
C ILE A 331 -1.00 -28.05 1.01
N PRO A 332 -1.07 -29.31 0.56
CA PRO A 332 -0.16 -30.36 0.99
C PRO A 332 1.29 -30.02 0.64
N PHE A 333 2.23 -30.33 1.53
CA PHE A 333 3.65 -30.08 1.31
C PHE A 333 4.23 -30.83 0.11
N GLU A 334 3.64 -31.97 -0.26
CA GLU A 334 3.99 -32.75 -1.44
C GLU A 334 3.74 -31.99 -2.77
N HIS A 335 2.84 -30.98 -2.75
CA HIS A 335 2.61 -30.08 -3.89
C HIS A 335 3.63 -28.93 -3.97
N ILE A 336 4.58 -28.90 -3.04
CA ILE A 336 5.66 -27.89 -2.99
C ILE A 336 6.96 -28.59 -3.28
N GLY A 337 7.72 -28.08 -4.26
CA GLY A 337 9.04 -28.65 -4.58
C GLY A 337 9.96 -28.63 -3.35
N GLN A 338 10.80 -29.66 -3.19
CA GLN A 338 11.66 -29.85 -2.01
C GLN A 338 12.48 -28.62 -1.62
N SER A 339 13.05 -27.91 -2.60
CA SER A 339 13.81 -26.69 -2.37
C SER A 339 12.95 -25.57 -1.76
N ASN A 340 11.72 -25.43 -2.24
CA ASN A 340 10.76 -24.47 -1.68
C ASN A 340 10.32 -24.86 -0.29
N ALA A 341 10.08 -26.15 -0.03
CA ALA A 341 9.68 -26.66 1.28
C ALA A 341 10.73 -26.32 2.35
N ALA A 342 12.01 -26.42 2.04
CA ALA A 342 13.09 -26.04 2.96
C ALA A 342 13.07 -24.53 3.29
N VAL A 343 12.87 -23.68 2.28
CA VAL A 343 12.75 -22.23 2.48
C VAL A 343 11.52 -21.86 3.29
N LEU A 344 10.38 -22.48 3.00
CA LEU A 344 9.12 -22.23 3.69
C LEU A 344 9.16 -22.68 5.16
N GLY A 345 9.91 -23.73 5.49
CA GLY A 345 10.16 -24.14 6.86
C GLY A 345 10.75 -23.02 7.71
N VAL A 346 11.61 -22.18 7.11
CA VAL A 346 12.21 -21.01 7.79
C VAL A 346 11.27 -19.80 7.79
N TRP A 347 10.63 -19.51 6.65
CA TRP A 347 9.87 -18.27 6.48
C TRP A 347 8.43 -18.33 6.99
N ARG A 348 7.86 -19.51 6.94
CA ARG A 348 6.43 -19.76 7.20
C ARG A 348 6.20 -20.87 8.23
N GLY A 349 7.16 -21.12 9.14
CA GLY A 349 7.07 -22.20 10.13
C GLY A 349 5.77 -22.19 10.93
N GLY A 350 5.27 -21.02 11.32
CA GLY A 350 3.99 -20.87 12.02
C GLY A 350 2.73 -21.19 11.18
N CYS A 351 2.89 -21.37 9.85
CA CYS A 351 1.79 -21.79 8.97
C CYS A 351 1.83 -23.28 8.61
N ILE A 352 2.87 -24.01 9.03
CA ILE A 352 3.01 -25.42 8.76
C ILE A 352 2.30 -26.21 9.84
N GLU A 353 1.48 -27.17 9.42
CA GLU A 353 0.71 -28.05 10.30
C GLU A 353 0.96 -29.51 9.93
N GLU A 354 1.17 -30.34 10.95
CA GLU A 354 1.14 -31.79 10.80
C GLU A 354 -0.32 -32.25 10.83
N VAL A 355 -0.72 -32.99 9.80
CA VAL A 355 -2.06 -33.55 9.67
C VAL A 355 -1.97 -35.06 9.37
N GLU A 356 -3.08 -35.78 9.52
CA GLU A 356 -3.14 -37.16 9.07
C GLU A 356 -2.81 -37.23 7.57
N GLY A 357 -1.81 -38.02 7.22
CA GLY A 357 -1.29 -38.14 5.84
C GLY A 357 -0.16 -37.22 5.46
N GLY A 358 0.37 -36.38 6.39
CA GLY A 358 1.56 -35.55 6.12
C GLY A 358 1.47 -34.12 6.63
N ARG A 359 2.19 -33.21 5.97
CA ARG A 359 2.22 -31.80 6.33
C ARG A 359 1.43 -30.94 5.35
N THR A 360 0.83 -29.88 5.88
CA THR A 360 0.18 -28.86 5.07
C THR A 360 0.74 -27.47 5.38
N LEU A 361 0.66 -26.56 4.40
CA LEU A 361 0.98 -25.15 4.56
C LEU A 361 -0.31 -24.32 4.43
N ARG A 362 -0.61 -23.53 5.45
CA ARG A 362 -1.74 -22.57 5.47
C ARG A 362 -1.34 -21.21 4.92
N ILE A 363 -2.32 -20.44 4.45
CA ILE A 363 -2.11 -19.06 3.97
C ILE A 363 -1.85 -18.06 5.10
N ALA A 364 -2.23 -18.37 6.34
CA ALA A 364 -2.14 -17.49 7.52
C ALA A 364 -1.72 -18.25 8.77
N GLU A 365 -1.19 -17.57 9.77
CA GLU A 365 -0.84 -18.17 11.08
C GLU A 365 -2.08 -18.35 11.96
N LYS A 366 -3.06 -17.46 11.83
CA LYS A 366 -4.32 -17.48 12.57
C LYS A 366 -5.46 -16.92 11.73
N PRO A 367 -6.74 -17.27 12.05
CA PRO A 367 -7.89 -16.78 11.29
C PRO A 367 -7.96 -15.25 11.17
N THR A 368 -7.64 -14.56 12.26
CA THR A 368 -7.67 -13.08 12.32
C THR A 368 -6.65 -12.38 11.41
N ASP A 369 -5.68 -13.09 10.85
CA ASP A 369 -4.76 -12.55 9.86
C ASP A 369 -5.41 -12.45 8.45
N ILE A 370 -6.54 -13.13 8.23
CA ILE A 370 -7.27 -13.03 6.96
C ILE A 370 -8.13 -11.78 6.96
N VAL A 371 -7.75 -10.80 6.16
CA VAL A 371 -8.51 -9.56 5.99
C VAL A 371 -9.65 -9.81 5.00
N ILE A 372 -10.87 -9.42 5.36
CA ILE A 372 -12.06 -9.57 4.51
C ILE A 372 -12.74 -8.22 4.38
N VAL A 373 -13.01 -7.81 3.14
CA VAL A 373 -13.84 -6.65 2.80
C VAL A 373 -14.90 -7.06 1.79
N VAL A 374 -16.08 -6.44 1.86
CA VAL A 374 -17.13 -6.66 0.87
C VAL A 374 -17.06 -5.54 -0.15
N ALA A 375 -16.78 -5.87 -1.41
CA ALA A 375 -16.77 -4.90 -2.50
C ALA A 375 -16.98 -5.58 -3.86
N GLY A 376 -17.27 -4.79 -4.87
CA GLY A 376 -17.55 -5.27 -6.22
C GLY A 376 -19.01 -5.08 -6.63
N GLY A 377 -19.33 -5.47 -7.85
CA GLY A 377 -20.68 -5.46 -8.43
C GLY A 377 -21.42 -6.76 -8.20
N ALA A 378 -22.61 -6.83 -8.81
CA ALA A 378 -23.38 -8.06 -8.89
C ALA A 378 -22.63 -9.11 -9.73
N GLY A 379 -22.78 -10.37 -9.36
CA GLY A 379 -22.19 -11.53 -10.03
C GLY A 379 -21.44 -12.45 -9.08
N ASN A 380 -21.24 -13.68 -9.53
CA ASN A 380 -20.62 -14.75 -8.74
C ASN A 380 -19.08 -14.65 -8.77
N HIS A 381 -18.54 -13.51 -8.33
CA HIS A 381 -17.11 -13.23 -8.32
C HIS A 381 -16.66 -12.66 -6.99
N SER A 382 -15.47 -13.04 -6.60
CA SER A 382 -14.66 -12.45 -5.53
C SER A 382 -13.23 -12.25 -6.02
N ALA A 383 -12.36 -11.66 -5.23
CA ALA A 383 -10.95 -11.57 -5.57
C ALA A 383 -10.06 -11.83 -4.36
N SER A 384 -8.97 -12.58 -4.58
CA SER A 384 -7.87 -12.68 -3.64
C SER A 384 -6.80 -11.65 -3.99
N ILE A 385 -6.34 -10.89 -3.00
CA ILE A 385 -5.15 -10.06 -3.12
C ILE A 385 -4.07 -10.67 -2.23
N PRO A 386 -3.11 -11.39 -2.83
CA PRO A 386 -2.05 -12.01 -2.05
C PRO A 386 -1.19 -10.96 -1.34
N GLY A 387 -1.06 -11.11 -0.02
CA GLY A 387 -0.26 -10.21 0.80
C GLY A 387 1.25 -10.35 0.60
N TRP A 388 1.99 -9.47 1.26
CA TRP A 388 3.45 -9.51 1.30
C TRP A 388 3.92 -9.40 2.77
N TYR A 389 5.23 -9.34 3.04
CA TYR A 389 5.80 -9.17 4.39
C TYR A 389 5.46 -7.80 5.00
N SER A 390 4.18 -7.50 5.09
CA SER A 390 3.61 -6.29 5.67
C SER A 390 2.36 -6.63 6.47
N ARG A 391 1.98 -5.73 7.38
CA ARG A 391 0.65 -5.74 7.97
C ARG A 391 -0.11 -4.52 7.49
N SER A 392 -1.39 -4.68 7.30
CA SER A 392 -2.25 -3.57 6.93
C SER A 392 -2.37 -2.56 8.06
N VAL A 393 -2.40 -1.29 7.69
CA VAL A 393 -2.51 -0.16 8.63
C VAL A 393 -3.72 0.66 8.27
N THR A 394 -4.59 0.87 9.24
CA THR A 394 -5.78 1.74 9.10
C THR A 394 -5.56 3.03 9.88
N VAL A 395 -5.76 4.15 9.22
CA VAL A 395 -5.68 5.48 9.84
C VAL A 395 -6.93 6.29 9.53
N PRO A 396 -7.37 7.17 10.44
CA PRO A 396 -8.48 8.06 10.17
C PRO A 396 -8.04 9.20 9.24
N ILE A 397 -8.98 9.73 8.47
CA ILE A 397 -8.79 10.94 7.69
C ILE A 397 -9.08 12.11 8.62
N THR A 398 -8.05 12.92 8.94
CA THR A 398 -8.12 13.93 10.01
C THR A 398 -7.67 15.31 9.55
N ARG A 399 -8.15 16.33 10.24
CA ARG A 399 -7.62 17.68 10.25
C ARG A 399 -6.24 17.75 10.91
N ALA A 400 -5.63 18.93 10.90
CA ALA A 400 -4.33 19.18 11.53
C ALA A 400 -4.34 18.94 13.05
N ASP A 401 -5.45 19.22 13.73
CA ASP A 401 -5.65 18.99 15.15
C ASP A 401 -5.97 17.53 15.53
N GLY A 402 -6.01 16.62 14.55
CA GLY A 402 -6.33 15.21 14.74
C GLY A 402 -7.83 14.89 14.72
N THR A 403 -8.71 15.86 14.61
CA THR A 403 -10.16 15.61 14.53
C THR A 403 -10.54 14.94 13.21
N PRO A 404 -11.42 13.91 13.20
CA PRO A 404 -11.86 13.27 11.98
C PRO A 404 -12.58 14.23 11.03
N ILE A 405 -12.22 14.21 9.76
CA ILE A 405 -12.96 14.93 8.71
C ILE A 405 -14.24 14.15 8.40
N ARG A 406 -15.38 14.78 8.62
CA ARG A 406 -16.70 14.17 8.36
C ARG A 406 -17.17 14.37 6.93
N SER A 407 -16.79 15.49 6.31
CA SER A 407 -17.12 15.83 4.93
C SER A 407 -16.03 16.73 4.35
N VAL A 408 -15.56 16.43 3.14
CA VAL A 408 -14.57 17.26 2.42
C VAL A 408 -15.25 18.40 1.66
N MET A 409 -16.54 18.27 1.34
CA MET A 409 -17.32 19.32 0.69
C MET A 409 -17.64 20.47 1.67
N ALA A 410 -17.93 20.17 2.92
CA ALA A 410 -18.19 21.18 3.95
C ALA A 410 -16.94 22.04 4.23
N THR A 411 -15.73 21.48 4.14
CA THR A 411 -14.48 22.21 4.35
C THR A 411 -14.16 23.24 3.25
N ALA A 412 -14.63 23.04 2.04
CA ALA A 412 -14.47 24.00 0.95
C ALA A 412 -15.37 25.24 1.11
N PHE A 413 -16.55 25.09 1.73
CA PHE A 413 -17.51 26.19 1.93
C PHE A 413 -17.19 27.08 3.14
N GLU A 414 -16.50 26.56 4.15
CA GLU A 414 -16.15 27.36 5.36
C GLU A 414 -14.99 28.36 5.14
N ARG A 415 -14.34 28.34 3.97
CA ARG A 415 -13.24 29.28 3.64
C ARG A 415 -13.66 30.48 2.79
N ASP A 416 -14.87 30.44 2.22
CA ASP A 416 -15.41 31.54 1.40
C ASP A 416 -16.36 32.45 2.20
N GLY A 417 -16.37 32.34 3.55
CA GLY A 417 -17.17 33.15 4.47
C GLY A 417 -16.37 34.18 5.27
#